data_6bb0b807c916b47020c819b6cb018d0e
#
_entry.id   6bb0b807c916b47020c819b6cb018d0e
#
_cell.length_a   1.000
_cell.length_b   1.000
_cell.length_c   1.000
_cell.angle_alpha   90.00
_cell.angle_beta   90.00
_cell.angle_gamma   90.00
#
_symmetry.space_group_name_H-M   'P 1'
#
loop_
_entity.id
_entity.type
_entity.pdbx_description
1 polymer ?
#
loop_
_entity_poly.entity_id
_entity_poly.type
_entity_poly.pdbx_seq_one_letter_code
_entity_poly.pdbx_strand_id
1 'polypeptide(L)'
;MTDLKTTFAGLQLKNPIIISSSGLTNSAGKNKKLAEAGAGAIVLKSLFEEQILIEADQLKDPTYSEGNDYLADYIREHKLAEYLELIKESKKVCDIPIIASINCYTDTEWIDFAKQMEEAGADALEINILAVQSDIQYKYGSFEQRHIDILSHIKKVVKIPVIMKLGDNLTNPVALIDQLYANGAAAVVL
;
A
#
# COMPACT_ATOMS: atom_id res chain seq x y z
N MET A 1 22.06 -4.16 -28.29
CA MET A 1 21.00 -3.51 -27.47
C MET A 1 21.45 -3.52 -26.00
N THR A 2 21.30 -2.43 -25.30
CA THR A 2 21.60 -2.37 -23.86
C THR A 2 20.56 -3.21 -23.10
N ASP A 3 21.00 -4.13 -22.27
CA ASP A 3 20.10 -4.86 -21.37
C ASP A 3 19.68 -3.93 -20.22
N LEU A 4 18.37 -3.72 -20.08
CA LEU A 4 17.79 -2.84 -19.06
C LEU A 4 17.20 -3.63 -17.88
N LYS A 5 17.37 -4.96 -17.85
CA LYS A 5 16.88 -5.78 -16.75
C LYS A 5 17.50 -5.35 -15.43
N THR A 6 16.69 -5.34 -14.40
CA THR A 6 17.12 -4.96 -13.06
C THR A 6 16.31 -5.71 -12.00
N THR A 7 16.72 -5.57 -10.75
CA THR A 7 16.00 -6.13 -9.60
C THR A 7 15.58 -5.01 -8.68
N PHE A 8 14.33 -5.01 -8.24
CA PHE A 8 13.81 -4.09 -7.23
C PHE A 8 12.97 -4.87 -6.20
N ALA A 9 13.26 -4.68 -4.93
CA ALA A 9 12.58 -5.40 -3.83
C ALA A 9 12.56 -6.94 -4.00
N GLY A 10 13.58 -7.52 -4.66
CA GLY A 10 13.61 -8.95 -5.03
C GLY A 10 12.84 -9.32 -6.29
N LEU A 11 12.06 -8.41 -6.86
CA LEU A 11 11.32 -8.62 -8.11
C LEU A 11 12.24 -8.44 -9.32
N GLN A 12 12.15 -9.35 -10.28
CA GLN A 12 12.88 -9.24 -11.57
C GLN A 12 12.09 -8.35 -12.53
N LEU A 13 12.68 -7.24 -12.94
CA LEU A 13 12.06 -6.27 -13.84
C LEU A 13 12.73 -6.29 -15.21
N LYS A 14 11.92 -6.19 -16.29
CA LYS A 14 12.45 -6.08 -17.66
C LYS A 14 13.17 -4.75 -17.92
N ASN A 15 12.90 -3.72 -17.11
CA ASN A 15 13.56 -2.41 -17.11
C ASN A 15 13.25 -1.69 -15.78
N PRO A 16 13.94 -0.58 -15.42
CA PRO A 16 13.77 0.09 -14.14
C PRO A 16 12.54 1.01 -14.05
N ILE A 17 11.64 1.01 -15.04
CA ILE A 17 10.48 1.91 -15.04
C ILE A 17 9.33 1.25 -14.27
N ILE A 18 9.01 1.79 -13.10
CA ILE A 18 7.88 1.38 -12.27
C ILE A 18 6.82 2.49 -12.31
N ILE A 19 5.60 2.14 -12.67
CA ILE A 19 4.48 3.08 -12.66
C ILE A 19 3.96 3.20 -11.22
N SER A 20 4.09 4.39 -10.66
CA SER A 20 3.68 4.67 -9.28
C SER A 20 2.17 4.64 -9.09
N SER A 21 1.74 4.37 -7.84
CA SER A 21 0.35 4.43 -7.41
C SER A 21 -0.30 5.77 -7.78
N SER A 22 -1.36 5.72 -8.57
CA SER A 22 -2.09 6.92 -9.04
C SER A 22 -3.44 6.56 -9.64
N GLY A 23 -4.20 7.57 -10.10
CA GLY A 23 -5.42 7.37 -10.88
C GLY A 23 -5.22 6.68 -12.23
N LEU A 24 -3.98 6.52 -12.69
CA LEU A 24 -3.63 5.77 -13.90
C LEU A 24 -3.59 4.25 -13.65
N THR A 25 -3.47 3.81 -12.41
CA THR A 25 -3.29 2.40 -12.03
C THR A 25 -4.49 1.82 -11.27
N ASN A 26 -5.69 2.39 -11.48
CA ASN A 26 -6.91 2.05 -10.75
C ASN A 26 -7.86 1.08 -11.50
N SER A 27 -7.42 0.49 -12.61
CA SER A 27 -8.19 -0.53 -13.32
C SER A 27 -7.31 -1.44 -14.16
N ALA A 28 -7.69 -2.70 -14.29
CA ALA A 28 -6.95 -3.70 -15.05
C ALA A 28 -6.76 -3.30 -16.52
N GLY A 29 -7.75 -2.65 -17.13
CA GLY A 29 -7.65 -2.16 -18.51
C GLY A 29 -6.60 -1.06 -18.69
N LYS A 30 -6.45 -0.16 -17.71
CA LYS A 30 -5.36 0.85 -17.72
C LYS A 30 -4.01 0.18 -17.47
N ASN A 31 -3.94 -0.75 -16.51
CA ASN A 31 -2.72 -1.47 -16.17
C ASN A 31 -2.18 -2.26 -17.36
N LYS A 32 -3.06 -2.91 -18.13
CA LYS A 32 -2.71 -3.58 -19.37
C LYS A 32 -2.03 -2.63 -20.36
N LYS A 33 -2.62 -1.45 -20.60
CA LYS A 33 -2.04 -0.45 -21.52
C LYS A 33 -0.67 0.04 -21.06
N LEU A 34 -0.46 0.20 -19.74
CA LEU A 34 0.83 0.60 -19.18
C LEU A 34 1.88 -0.51 -19.35
N ALA A 35 1.51 -1.79 -19.16
CA ALA A 35 2.38 -2.93 -19.39
C ALA A 35 2.79 -3.05 -20.86
N GLU A 36 1.82 -2.89 -21.80
CA GLU A 36 2.04 -2.87 -23.23
C GLU A 36 2.91 -1.69 -23.69
N ALA A 37 2.79 -0.54 -23.01
CA ALA A 37 3.64 0.63 -23.24
C ALA A 37 5.09 0.46 -22.73
N GLY A 38 5.38 -0.65 -22.04
CA GLY A 38 6.75 -1.00 -21.65
C GLY A 38 7.07 -0.84 -20.18
N ALA A 39 6.11 -0.62 -19.30
CA ALA A 39 6.36 -0.60 -17.85
C ALA A 39 7.06 -1.87 -17.38
N GLY A 40 8.01 -1.74 -16.44
CA GLY A 40 8.72 -2.84 -15.80
C GLY A 40 7.94 -3.44 -14.63
N ALA A 41 7.17 -2.62 -13.91
CA ALA A 41 6.21 -3.01 -12.87
C ALA A 41 5.13 -1.93 -12.71
N ILE A 42 4.05 -2.26 -12.02
CA ILE A 42 2.95 -1.33 -11.72
C ILE A 42 2.64 -1.41 -10.23
N VAL A 43 2.61 -0.24 -9.57
CA VAL A 43 2.01 -0.08 -8.25
C VAL A 43 0.56 0.34 -8.43
N LEU A 44 -0.36 -0.45 -7.95
CA LEU A 44 -1.80 -0.17 -8.03
C LEU A 44 -2.16 1.09 -7.23
N LYS A 45 -3.24 1.76 -7.62
CA LYS A 45 -3.76 2.88 -6.82
C LYS A 45 -3.99 2.40 -5.39
N SER A 46 -3.43 3.13 -4.42
CA SER A 46 -3.52 2.74 -3.01
C SER A 46 -4.97 2.60 -2.54
N LEU A 47 -5.21 1.62 -1.69
CA LEU A 47 -6.35 1.58 -0.80
C LEU A 47 -6.07 2.52 0.38
N PHE A 48 -6.97 3.47 0.63
CA PHE A 48 -6.79 4.51 1.64
C PHE A 48 -7.70 4.25 2.83
N GLU A 49 -7.12 4.11 4.02
CA GLU A 49 -7.85 4.05 5.30
C GLU A 49 -8.74 5.27 5.49
N GLU A 50 -8.17 6.45 5.32
CA GLU A 50 -8.87 7.71 5.50
C GLU A 50 -10.10 7.84 4.59
N GLN A 51 -10.00 7.37 3.35
CA GLN A 51 -11.11 7.42 2.39
C GLN A 51 -12.26 6.51 2.80
N ILE A 52 -11.96 5.33 3.35
CA ILE A 52 -12.96 4.40 3.89
C ILE A 52 -13.69 5.04 5.07
N LEU A 53 -12.95 5.67 5.98
CA LEU A 53 -13.52 6.35 7.16
C LEU A 53 -14.40 7.55 6.77
N ILE A 54 -13.97 8.36 5.80
CA ILE A 54 -14.75 9.51 5.29
C ILE A 54 -16.05 9.03 4.65
N GLU A 55 -16.01 8.00 3.79
CA GLU A 55 -17.21 7.45 3.16
C GLU A 55 -18.19 6.88 4.21
N ALA A 56 -17.67 6.20 5.23
CA ALA A 56 -18.47 5.70 6.34
C ALA A 56 -19.11 6.85 7.13
N ASP A 57 -18.37 7.92 7.41
CA ASP A 57 -18.87 9.08 8.15
C ASP A 57 -19.96 9.85 7.39
N GLN A 58 -19.85 9.96 6.07
CA GLN A 58 -20.86 10.61 5.23
C GLN A 58 -22.20 9.86 5.18
N LEU A 59 -22.22 8.57 5.48
CA LEU A 59 -23.41 7.73 5.46
C LEU A 59 -24.01 7.51 6.85
N LYS A 60 -23.36 8.01 7.91
CA LYS A 60 -23.87 7.92 9.29
C LYS A 60 -25.18 8.66 9.44
N ASP A 61 -26.17 7.98 10.03
CA ASP A 61 -27.41 8.61 10.50
C ASP A 61 -27.24 8.99 11.98
N PRO A 62 -27.38 10.28 12.37
CA PRO A 62 -27.24 10.73 13.75
C PRO A 62 -28.20 10.07 14.73
N THR A 63 -29.28 9.45 14.22
CA THR A 63 -30.34 8.82 15.04
C THR A 63 -30.09 7.33 15.34
N TYR A 64 -29.11 6.69 14.66
CA TYR A 64 -28.84 5.26 14.79
C TYR A 64 -27.35 4.96 15.04
N SER A 65 -26.89 5.06 16.28
CA SER A 65 -25.48 4.82 16.62
C SER A 65 -24.99 3.40 16.35
N GLU A 66 -25.76 2.37 16.68
CA GLU A 66 -25.38 0.96 16.44
C GLU A 66 -25.32 0.59 14.96
N GLY A 67 -26.16 1.22 14.12
CA GLY A 67 -26.12 1.02 12.67
C GLY A 67 -24.89 1.61 11.98
N ASN A 68 -24.26 2.60 12.58
CA ASN A 68 -23.12 3.31 12.01
C ASN A 68 -21.83 2.49 12.06
N ASP A 69 -21.61 1.70 13.11
CA ASP A 69 -20.44 0.82 13.22
C ASP A 69 -20.52 -0.31 12.18
N TYR A 70 -21.70 -0.92 12.05
CA TYR A 70 -21.94 -1.95 11.02
C TYR A 70 -21.76 -1.40 9.60
N LEU A 71 -22.15 -0.16 9.35
CA LEU A 71 -21.98 0.49 8.04
C LEU A 71 -20.50 0.71 7.70
N ALA A 72 -19.68 1.10 8.68
CA ALA A 72 -18.25 1.29 8.48
C ALA A 72 -17.55 -0.02 8.11
N ASP A 73 -17.88 -1.11 8.80
CA ASP A 73 -17.34 -2.44 8.50
C ASP A 73 -17.77 -2.92 7.11
N TYR A 74 -19.04 -2.73 6.74
CA TYR A 74 -19.54 -3.08 5.42
C TYR A 74 -18.83 -2.34 4.29
N ILE A 75 -18.60 -1.02 4.44
CA ILE A 75 -17.89 -0.21 3.44
C ILE A 75 -16.45 -0.69 3.32
N ARG A 76 -15.81 -0.98 4.44
CA ARG A 76 -14.42 -1.48 4.49
C ARG A 76 -14.28 -2.81 3.76
N GLU A 77 -15.14 -3.78 4.05
CA GLU A 77 -15.14 -5.07 3.37
C GLU A 77 -15.41 -4.95 1.88
N HIS A 78 -16.35 -4.09 1.50
CA HIS A 78 -16.66 -3.84 0.09
C HIS A 78 -15.47 -3.23 -0.66
N LYS A 79 -14.83 -2.21 -0.11
CA LYS A 79 -13.64 -1.58 -0.71
C LYS A 79 -12.46 -2.54 -0.81
N LEU A 80 -12.28 -3.37 0.20
CA LEU A 80 -11.27 -4.42 0.13
C LEU A 80 -11.57 -5.41 -0.98
N ALA A 81 -12.81 -5.91 -1.08
CA ALA A 81 -13.21 -6.84 -2.12
C ALA A 81 -12.98 -6.27 -3.54
N GLU A 82 -13.36 -5.00 -3.78
CA GLU A 82 -13.08 -4.30 -5.04
C GLU A 82 -11.55 -4.24 -5.32
N TYR A 83 -10.75 -3.99 -4.30
CA TYR A 83 -9.30 -3.90 -4.44
C TYR A 83 -8.66 -5.27 -4.73
N LEU A 84 -9.11 -6.32 -4.06
CA LEU A 84 -8.65 -7.69 -4.32
C LEU A 84 -8.99 -8.14 -5.75
N GLU A 85 -10.16 -7.74 -6.26
CA GLU A 85 -10.51 -8.01 -7.65
C GLU A 85 -9.62 -7.23 -8.62
N LEU A 86 -9.30 -5.96 -8.32
CA LEU A 86 -8.34 -5.19 -9.12
C LEU A 86 -6.97 -5.89 -9.21
N ILE A 87 -6.47 -6.46 -8.10
CA ILE A 87 -5.22 -7.24 -8.10
C ILE A 87 -5.36 -8.44 -9.04
N LYS A 88 -6.38 -9.28 -8.84
CA LYS A 88 -6.61 -10.50 -9.63
C LYS A 88 -6.74 -10.21 -11.13
N GLU A 89 -7.54 -9.20 -11.48
CA GLU A 89 -7.75 -8.82 -12.87
C GLU A 89 -6.48 -8.23 -13.50
N SER A 90 -5.72 -7.42 -12.76
CA SER A 90 -4.44 -6.88 -13.23
C SER A 90 -3.41 -7.98 -13.47
N LYS A 91 -3.35 -8.98 -12.59
CA LYS A 91 -2.47 -10.16 -12.74
C LYS A 91 -2.85 -11.01 -13.95
N LYS A 92 -4.13 -11.10 -14.33
CA LYS A 92 -4.58 -11.83 -15.51
C LYS A 92 -4.14 -11.17 -16.83
N VAL A 93 -4.08 -9.83 -16.86
CA VAL A 93 -3.89 -9.07 -18.10
C VAL A 93 -2.48 -8.47 -18.27
N CYS A 94 -1.64 -8.51 -17.22
CA CYS A 94 -0.27 -8.00 -17.24
C CYS A 94 0.74 -9.13 -17.03
N ASP A 95 1.81 -9.10 -17.78
CA ASP A 95 2.96 -10.02 -17.72
C ASP A 95 4.13 -9.48 -16.86
N ILE A 96 3.89 -8.39 -16.13
CA ILE A 96 4.85 -7.69 -15.28
C ILE A 96 4.39 -7.72 -13.81
N PRO A 97 5.31 -7.51 -12.86
CA PRO A 97 4.95 -7.46 -11.45
C PRO A 97 3.88 -6.42 -11.13
N ILE A 98 2.89 -6.85 -10.34
CA ILE A 98 1.80 -6.02 -9.80
C ILE A 98 2.02 -5.86 -8.31
N ILE A 99 2.25 -4.63 -7.88
CA ILE A 99 2.51 -4.24 -6.50
C ILE A 99 1.22 -3.67 -5.92
N ALA A 100 0.66 -4.30 -4.90
CA ALA A 100 -0.46 -3.74 -4.17
C ALA A 100 0.02 -2.56 -3.31
N SER A 101 -0.84 -1.56 -3.06
CA SER A 101 -0.48 -0.39 -2.26
C SER A 101 -1.55 -0.05 -1.24
N ILE A 102 -1.13 0.18 -0.01
CA ILE A 102 -1.98 0.57 1.12
C ILE A 102 -1.48 1.91 1.65
N ASN A 103 -2.42 2.81 1.90
CA ASN A 103 -2.16 4.00 2.70
C ASN A 103 -2.86 3.81 4.05
N CYS A 104 -2.10 3.48 5.09
CA CYS A 104 -2.60 3.22 6.43
C CYS A 104 -1.89 4.07 7.47
N TYR A 105 -2.62 4.39 8.55
CA TYR A 105 -2.10 5.11 9.70
C TYR A 105 -2.26 4.31 11.00
N THR A 106 -3.22 3.40 11.05
CA THR A 106 -3.42 2.45 12.15
C THR A 106 -2.78 1.11 11.84
N ASP A 107 -2.49 0.29 12.84
CA ASP A 107 -1.73 -0.95 12.66
C ASP A 107 -2.59 -2.23 12.72
N THR A 108 -3.80 -2.18 13.28
CA THR A 108 -4.52 -3.40 13.65
C THR A 108 -5.30 -4.04 12.50
N GLU A 109 -5.95 -3.28 11.65
CA GLU A 109 -6.87 -3.80 10.62
C GLU A 109 -6.15 -4.14 9.30
N TRP A 110 -5.04 -3.46 9.02
CA TRP A 110 -4.30 -3.57 7.76
C TRP A 110 -3.46 -4.84 7.64
N ILE A 111 -3.23 -5.53 8.75
CA ILE A 111 -2.54 -6.82 8.78
C ILE A 111 -3.32 -7.87 7.98
N ASP A 112 -4.64 -7.95 8.20
CA ASP A 112 -5.50 -8.90 7.48
C ASP A 112 -5.65 -8.50 6.00
N PHE A 113 -5.71 -7.22 5.70
CA PHE A 113 -5.75 -6.73 4.32
C PHE A 113 -4.47 -7.08 3.56
N ALA A 114 -3.31 -6.88 4.16
CA ALA A 114 -2.02 -7.24 3.58
C ALA A 114 -1.96 -8.74 3.21
N LYS A 115 -2.43 -9.61 4.08
CA LYS A 115 -2.50 -11.05 3.84
C LYS A 115 -3.44 -11.39 2.68
N GLN A 116 -4.64 -10.80 2.64
CA GLN A 116 -5.59 -11.02 1.56
C GLN A 116 -5.07 -10.51 0.20
N MET A 117 -4.30 -9.41 0.18
CA MET A 117 -3.65 -8.91 -1.03
C MET A 117 -2.57 -9.87 -1.55
N GLU A 118 -1.78 -10.47 -0.67
CA GLU A 118 -0.87 -11.55 -1.03
C GLU A 118 -1.62 -12.75 -1.61
N GLU A 119 -2.69 -13.20 -0.97
CA GLU A 119 -3.54 -14.31 -1.43
C GLU A 119 -4.23 -14.00 -2.77
N ALA A 120 -4.54 -12.73 -3.06
CA ALA A 120 -5.06 -12.29 -4.35
C ALA A 120 -4.02 -12.30 -5.47
N GLY A 121 -2.73 -12.49 -5.15
CA GLY A 121 -1.64 -12.67 -6.09
C GLY A 121 -0.78 -11.43 -6.34
N ALA A 122 -0.78 -10.44 -5.44
CA ALA A 122 0.18 -9.34 -5.50
C ALA A 122 1.62 -9.87 -5.40
N ASP A 123 2.53 -9.31 -6.20
CA ASP A 123 3.95 -9.70 -6.21
C ASP A 123 4.76 -9.01 -5.09
N ALA A 124 4.30 -7.87 -4.64
CA ALA A 124 4.83 -7.13 -3.49
C ALA A 124 3.74 -6.23 -2.88
N LEU A 125 4.00 -5.70 -1.70
CA LEU A 125 3.14 -4.76 -1.00
C LEU A 125 3.89 -3.45 -0.75
N GLU A 126 3.35 -2.32 -1.24
CA GLU A 126 3.79 -0.98 -0.89
C GLU A 126 2.96 -0.45 0.28
N ILE A 127 3.62 -0.01 1.35
CA ILE A 127 3.02 0.64 2.50
C ILE A 127 3.36 2.12 2.46
N ASN A 128 2.35 2.96 2.37
CA ASN A 128 2.48 4.40 2.45
C ASN A 128 1.91 4.89 3.78
N ILE A 129 2.72 5.54 4.60
CA ILE A 129 2.30 6.12 5.87
C ILE A 129 2.50 7.62 5.75
N LEU A 130 1.43 8.31 5.37
CA LEU A 130 1.43 9.76 5.20
C LEU A 130 0.41 10.38 6.15
N ALA A 131 0.88 11.21 7.06
CA ALA A 131 0.03 11.97 7.96
C ALA A 131 0.66 13.32 8.31
N VAL A 132 -0.17 14.34 8.42
CA VAL A 132 0.26 15.64 8.96
C VAL A 132 0.27 15.55 10.48
N GLN A 133 1.44 15.80 11.09
CA GLN A 133 1.61 15.78 12.54
C GLN A 133 1.17 17.14 13.11
N SER A 134 -0.12 17.30 13.40
CA SER A 134 -0.70 18.55 13.89
C SER A 134 -1.17 18.46 15.37
N ASP A 135 -0.95 17.31 16.03
CA ASP A 135 -1.33 17.13 17.43
C ASP A 135 -0.33 17.80 18.36
N ILE A 136 -0.83 18.65 19.26
CA ILE A 136 -0.02 19.31 20.30
C ILE A 136 0.59 18.30 21.28
N GLN A 137 0.01 17.11 21.40
CA GLN A 137 0.52 16.04 22.26
C GLN A 137 1.48 15.09 21.51
N TYR A 138 1.89 15.45 20.31
CA TYR A 138 2.83 14.66 19.51
C TYR A 138 4.11 14.33 20.28
N LYS A 139 4.48 13.07 20.32
CA LYS A 139 5.74 12.62 20.92
C LYS A 139 6.80 12.52 19.83
N TYR A 140 7.94 13.18 20.01
CA TYR A 140 9.05 13.13 19.08
C TYR A 140 9.47 11.68 18.78
N GLY A 141 9.63 11.38 17.51
CA GLY A 141 9.97 10.04 17.02
C GLY A 141 8.79 9.05 16.95
N SER A 142 7.60 9.41 17.42
CA SER A 142 6.45 8.49 17.38
C SER A 142 5.96 8.22 15.95
N PHE A 143 6.17 9.14 15.03
CA PHE A 143 5.80 8.97 13.63
C PHE A 143 6.75 8.00 12.92
N GLU A 144 8.05 8.15 13.14
CA GLU A 144 9.07 7.24 12.63
C GLU A 144 8.90 5.84 13.25
N GLN A 145 8.64 5.76 14.56
CA GLN A 145 8.40 4.48 15.23
C GLN A 145 7.18 3.75 14.65
N ARG A 146 6.13 4.46 14.29
CA ARG A 146 4.94 3.88 13.64
C ARG A 146 5.26 3.17 12.34
N HIS A 147 6.18 3.70 11.52
CA HIS A 147 6.63 3.03 10.29
C HIS A 147 7.27 1.66 10.61
N ILE A 148 8.07 1.61 11.66
CA ILE A 148 8.75 0.38 12.10
C ILE A 148 7.73 -0.62 12.64
N ASP A 149 6.79 -0.16 13.47
CA ASP A 149 5.77 -1.02 14.09
C ASP A 149 4.86 -1.64 13.03
N ILE A 150 4.32 -0.84 12.11
CA ILE A 150 3.47 -1.32 11.00
C ILE A 150 4.24 -2.32 10.14
N LEU A 151 5.48 -2.01 9.72
CA LEU A 151 6.31 -2.94 8.97
C LEU A 151 6.49 -4.27 9.71
N SER A 152 6.85 -4.20 10.99
CA SER A 152 7.09 -5.38 11.82
C SER A 152 5.86 -6.26 11.96
N HIS A 153 4.68 -5.67 12.08
CA HIS A 153 3.42 -6.40 12.16
C HIS A 153 3.08 -7.06 10.81
N ILE A 154 3.15 -6.33 9.72
CA ILE A 154 2.85 -6.87 8.38
C ILE A 154 3.82 -7.99 8.00
N LYS A 155 5.11 -7.86 8.30
CA LYS A 155 6.11 -8.89 8.03
C LYS A 155 5.87 -10.22 8.74
N LYS A 156 5.07 -10.26 9.81
CA LYS A 156 4.69 -11.51 10.49
C LYS A 156 3.64 -12.30 9.71
N VAL A 157 2.88 -11.67 8.84
CA VAL A 157 1.72 -12.29 8.17
C VAL A 157 1.89 -12.43 6.66
N VAL A 158 2.75 -11.64 6.01
CA VAL A 158 3.02 -11.73 4.57
C VAL A 158 4.43 -12.25 4.29
N LYS A 159 4.56 -12.99 3.19
CA LYS A 159 5.84 -13.51 2.67
C LYS A 159 6.36 -12.70 1.50
N ILE A 160 5.47 -12.03 0.76
CA ILE A 160 5.86 -11.15 -0.36
C ILE A 160 6.71 -9.98 0.14
N PRO A 161 7.56 -9.39 -0.73
CA PRO A 161 8.35 -8.23 -0.40
C PRO A 161 7.48 -7.06 0.08
N VAL A 162 7.91 -6.37 1.14
CA VAL A 162 7.26 -5.16 1.64
C VAL A 162 8.14 -3.96 1.32
N ILE A 163 7.56 -2.99 0.64
CA ILE A 163 8.18 -1.74 0.20
C ILE A 163 7.61 -0.62 1.07
N MET A 164 8.48 0.18 1.68
CA MET A 164 8.06 1.30 2.50
C MET A 164 8.15 2.60 1.70
N LYS A 165 7.02 3.26 1.48
CA LYS A 165 6.99 4.57 0.84
C LYS A 165 6.92 5.65 1.92
N LEU A 166 7.87 6.57 1.85
CA LEU A 166 8.08 7.61 2.87
C LEU A 166 7.59 8.97 2.36
N GLY A 167 7.04 9.77 3.28
CA GLY A 167 6.75 11.18 3.05
C GLY A 167 8.00 12.05 3.23
N ASP A 168 7.85 13.33 2.96
CA ASP A 168 8.89 14.35 3.09
C ASP A 168 8.96 15.00 4.50
N ASN A 169 8.05 14.63 5.40
CA ASN A 169 7.90 15.20 6.74
C ASN A 169 8.62 14.41 7.84
N LEU A 170 9.74 13.77 7.50
CA LEU A 170 10.55 12.96 8.42
C LEU A 170 11.68 13.78 9.01
N THR A 171 11.95 13.59 10.30
CA THR A 171 13.04 14.27 10.99
C THR A 171 14.42 13.80 10.50
N ASN A 172 14.60 12.49 10.32
CA ASN A 172 15.84 11.90 9.84
C ASN A 172 15.53 10.67 8.95
N PRO A 173 15.31 10.88 7.64
CA PRO A 173 14.96 9.79 6.73
C PRO A 173 16.06 8.71 6.64
N VAL A 174 17.34 9.08 6.73
CA VAL A 174 18.44 8.12 6.65
C VAL A 174 18.41 7.14 7.82
N ALA A 175 18.22 7.64 9.04
CA ALA A 175 18.11 6.78 10.22
C ALA A 175 16.88 5.90 10.18
N LEU A 176 15.75 6.43 9.67
CA LEU A 176 14.54 5.62 9.51
C LEU A 176 14.75 4.52 8.47
N ILE A 177 15.38 4.79 7.34
CA ILE A 177 15.66 3.78 6.29
C ILE A 177 16.52 2.65 6.85
N ASP A 178 17.55 2.96 7.64
CA ASP A 178 18.38 1.96 8.30
C ASP A 178 17.56 1.05 9.23
N GLN A 179 16.67 1.65 10.04
CA GLN A 179 15.77 0.91 10.91
C GLN A 179 14.75 0.05 10.11
N LEU A 180 14.20 0.58 9.01
CA LEU A 180 13.29 -0.17 8.15
C LEU A 180 14.01 -1.35 7.49
N TYR A 181 15.23 -1.17 7.03
CA TYR A 181 16.05 -2.26 6.50
C TYR A 181 16.28 -3.34 7.56
N ALA A 182 16.69 -2.95 8.78
CA ALA A 182 16.90 -3.88 9.89
C ALA A 182 15.64 -4.66 10.28
N ASN A 183 14.44 -4.10 10.05
CA ASN A 183 13.15 -4.73 10.30
C ASN A 183 12.56 -5.45 9.06
N GLY A 184 13.35 -5.59 7.99
CA GLY A 184 13.01 -6.45 6.85
C GLY A 184 12.21 -5.77 5.74
N ALA A 185 12.27 -4.44 5.60
CA ALA A 185 11.82 -3.77 4.39
C ALA A 185 12.64 -4.25 3.19
N ALA A 186 11.98 -4.60 2.10
CA ALA A 186 12.64 -5.05 0.88
C ALA A 186 13.15 -3.90 0.01
N ALA A 187 12.51 -2.74 0.12
CA ALA A 187 12.90 -1.50 -0.53
C ALA A 187 12.23 -0.29 0.15
N VAL A 188 12.70 0.89 -0.20
CA VAL A 188 12.13 2.18 0.21
C VAL A 188 11.88 3.04 -1.03
N VAL A 189 10.80 3.79 -1.04
CA VAL A 189 10.46 4.81 -2.05
C VAL A 189 10.46 6.16 -1.35
N LEU A 190 11.13 7.15 -1.94
CA LEU A 190 11.28 8.52 -1.45
C LEU A 190 10.53 9.50 -2.36
#